data_0e385f5434b52270adfd15f965f42311
#
_entry.id   0e385f5434b52270adfd15f965f42311
#
_cell.length_a   1.000
_cell.length_b   1.000
_cell.length_c   1.000
_cell.angle_alpha   90.00
_cell.angle_beta   90.00
_cell.angle_gamma   90.00
#
_symmetry.space_group_name_H-M   'P 1'
#
loop_
_entity.id
_entity.type
_entity.pdbx_description
1 polymer ?
#
loop_
_entity_poly.entity_id
_entity_poly.type
_entity_poly.pdbx_seq_one_letter_code
_entity_poly.pdbx_strand_id
1 'polypeptide(L)'
;MAWPFTPLVTFLSKSVPKVTHTFLNSLQSAVNAIFAPVYHRRPSIYVQSTNGSQVLVFAASLTVKDSATGEYVYIEQVGRTVTTAWPASAWRYLYLVSTSGVASVEVSSTAPATGTAGPLFKTGDETRRYLCAVRCDPGGNVVKFNMIDGRYLWLADNQVLTGSVGTGSWGTLSMSTFVAPHARRVSLMARITNGSGSIGGVAFRSFSTGGIQLNADANSFDERDLTIATAGDSIEWNAPATTTVDVLVRGWEE
;
A
#
# COMPACT_ATOMS: atom_id res chain seq x y z
N MET A 1 -15.45 4.03 -35.04
CA MET A 1 -16.67 4.69 -34.54
C MET A 1 -16.38 6.19 -34.48
N ALA A 2 -17.08 6.99 -35.27
CA ALA A 2 -16.95 8.44 -35.23
C ALA A 2 -17.69 8.95 -33.98
N TRP A 3 -17.09 9.85 -33.22
CA TRP A 3 -17.70 10.48 -32.05
C TRP A 3 -18.90 11.33 -32.49
N PRO A 4 -20.06 11.20 -31.80
CA PRO A 4 -21.28 11.87 -32.22
C PRO A 4 -21.33 13.36 -31.81
N PHE A 5 -20.23 13.97 -31.43
CA PHE A 5 -20.20 15.37 -31.03
C PHE A 5 -19.74 16.25 -32.19
N THR A 6 -20.64 17.07 -32.66
CA THR A 6 -20.31 18.19 -33.58
C THR A 6 -19.27 19.05 -32.86
N PRO A 7 -18.16 19.45 -33.51
CA PRO A 7 -17.17 20.28 -32.84
C PRO A 7 -17.81 21.55 -32.33
N LEU A 8 -17.49 21.94 -31.09
CA LEU A 8 -18.00 23.14 -30.42
C LEU A 8 -17.81 24.45 -31.25
N VAL A 9 -16.93 24.38 -32.22
CA VAL A 9 -16.61 25.48 -33.16
C VAL A 9 -17.82 25.92 -34.00
N THR A 10 -18.82 25.05 -34.17
CA THR A 10 -20.02 25.39 -35.00
C THR A 10 -21.03 26.28 -34.26
N PHE A 11 -20.92 26.44 -32.95
CA PHE A 11 -21.79 27.27 -32.13
C PHE A 11 -21.35 28.74 -32.00
N LEU A 12 -20.19 29.08 -32.52
CA LEU A 12 -19.64 30.45 -32.43
C LEU A 12 -20.02 31.30 -33.67
N SER A 13 -21.30 31.48 -33.95
CA SER A 13 -21.76 32.45 -34.92
C SER A 13 -21.76 33.87 -34.34
N LYS A 14 -21.50 34.81 -35.17
CA LYS A 14 -21.19 36.24 -35.10
C LYS A 14 -21.66 37.16 -33.94
N SER A 15 -22.32 36.68 -32.90
CA SER A 15 -22.82 37.48 -31.78
C SER A 15 -22.41 37.02 -30.37
N VAL A 16 -21.52 36.06 -30.26
CA VAL A 16 -21.11 35.53 -28.96
C VAL A 16 -19.90 36.31 -28.45
N PRO A 17 -19.85 36.70 -27.16
CA PRO A 17 -18.68 37.32 -26.56
C PRO A 17 -17.42 36.47 -26.82
N LYS A 18 -16.30 37.12 -27.13
CA LYS A 18 -15.04 36.43 -27.36
C LYS A 18 -14.77 35.49 -26.22
N VAL A 19 -14.78 34.18 -26.50
CA VAL A 19 -14.36 33.15 -25.53
C VAL A 19 -12.90 33.41 -25.20
N THR A 20 -12.63 33.84 -24.00
CA THR A 20 -11.27 34.14 -23.57
C THR A 20 -10.50 32.84 -23.35
N HIS A 21 -9.18 32.87 -23.52
CA HIS A 21 -8.29 31.76 -23.20
C HIS A 21 -8.52 31.25 -21.77
N THR A 22 -8.80 32.16 -20.83
CA THR A 22 -9.12 31.87 -19.43
C THR A 22 -10.38 30.99 -19.29
N PHE A 23 -11.46 31.31 -20.05
CA PHE A 23 -12.69 30.50 -20.03
C PHE A 23 -12.46 29.10 -20.60
N LEU A 24 -11.72 28.98 -21.70
CA LEU A 24 -11.38 27.66 -22.27
C LEU A 24 -10.52 26.82 -21.33
N ASN A 25 -9.55 27.44 -20.68
CA ASN A 25 -8.71 26.74 -19.69
C ASN A 25 -9.53 26.34 -18.47
N SER A 26 -10.44 27.19 -17.98
CA SER A 26 -11.34 26.84 -16.87
C SER A 26 -12.31 25.72 -17.26
N LEU A 27 -12.83 25.73 -18.48
CA LEU A 27 -13.69 24.67 -19.00
C LEU A 27 -12.92 23.35 -19.14
N GLN A 28 -11.70 23.41 -19.66
CA GLN A 28 -10.84 22.23 -19.77
C GLN A 28 -10.46 21.66 -18.40
N SER A 29 -10.17 22.52 -17.43
CA SER A 29 -9.92 22.13 -16.04
C SER A 29 -11.16 21.48 -15.40
N ALA A 30 -12.35 22.06 -15.61
CA ALA A 30 -13.61 21.50 -15.13
C ALA A 30 -13.94 20.15 -15.78
N VAL A 31 -13.75 20.04 -17.11
CA VAL A 31 -13.90 18.78 -17.84
C VAL A 31 -12.91 17.74 -17.35
N ASN A 32 -11.65 18.11 -17.17
CA ASN A 32 -10.64 17.22 -16.61
C ASN A 32 -10.96 16.80 -15.17
N ALA A 33 -11.50 17.70 -14.34
CA ALA A 33 -11.95 17.39 -13.00
C ALA A 33 -13.14 16.41 -12.96
N ILE A 34 -14.05 16.51 -13.94
CA ILE A 34 -15.22 15.61 -14.08
C ILE A 34 -14.81 14.25 -14.64
N PHE A 35 -13.92 14.23 -15.62
CA PHE A 35 -13.53 13.00 -16.34
C PHE A 35 -12.27 12.33 -15.81
N ALA A 36 -11.40 13.03 -15.07
CA ALA A 36 -10.24 12.42 -14.42
C ALA A 36 -10.61 11.24 -13.50
N PRO A 37 -11.74 11.24 -12.75
CA PRO A 37 -12.18 10.07 -12.00
C PRO A 37 -12.67 8.91 -12.89
N VAL A 38 -13.16 9.19 -14.11
CA VAL A 38 -13.82 8.19 -14.99
C VAL A 38 -12.82 7.42 -15.84
N TYR A 39 -11.67 8.00 -16.14
CA TYR A 39 -10.59 7.33 -16.87
C TYR A 39 -9.54 6.73 -15.92
N HIS A 40 -9.94 6.19 -14.79
CA HIS A 40 -9.05 5.40 -13.95
C HIS A 40 -8.63 4.11 -14.69
N ARG A 41 -7.65 4.20 -15.55
CA ARG A 41 -6.64 3.16 -15.54
C ARG A 41 -6.17 3.10 -14.10
N ARG A 42 -6.27 1.93 -13.48
CA ARG A 42 -5.76 1.76 -12.12
C ARG A 42 -4.40 2.43 -12.08
N PRO A 43 -4.17 3.38 -11.16
CA PRO A 43 -2.87 4.00 -11.09
C PRO A 43 -1.86 2.88 -10.96
N SER A 44 -0.90 2.82 -11.85
CA SER A 44 0.15 1.83 -11.75
C SER A 44 1.25 2.45 -10.90
N ILE A 45 1.46 1.90 -9.71
CA ILE A 45 2.49 2.33 -8.79
C ILE A 45 3.44 1.15 -8.57
N TYR A 46 4.69 1.35 -8.96
CA TYR A 46 5.76 0.41 -8.69
C TYR A 46 6.82 1.08 -7.81
N VAL A 47 7.14 0.46 -6.69
CA VAL A 47 8.18 0.95 -5.77
C VAL A 47 9.10 -0.18 -5.38
N GLN A 48 10.38 0.09 -5.40
CA GLN A 48 11.40 -0.91 -5.10
C GLN A 48 12.53 -0.32 -4.24
N SER A 49 13.00 -1.10 -3.28
CA SER A 49 14.29 -0.86 -2.62
C SER A 49 15.14 -2.13 -2.67
N THR A 50 16.29 -2.04 -3.30
CA THR A 50 17.22 -3.17 -3.48
C THR A 50 18.53 -3.02 -2.70
N ASN A 51 18.91 -1.80 -2.34
CA ASN A 51 20.21 -1.51 -1.72
C ASN A 51 20.14 -0.93 -0.30
N GLY A 52 18.94 -0.75 0.25
CA GLY A 52 18.73 -0.21 1.60
C GLY A 52 18.92 1.31 1.73
N SER A 53 19.56 2.00 0.79
CA SER A 53 19.78 3.45 0.87
C SER A 53 18.87 4.27 -0.05
N GLN A 54 18.26 3.63 -1.02
CA GLN A 54 17.46 4.27 -2.05
C GLN A 54 16.12 3.55 -2.27
N VAL A 55 15.12 4.33 -2.64
CA VAL A 55 13.82 3.85 -3.08
C VAL A 55 13.56 4.36 -4.49
N LEU A 56 13.36 3.44 -5.43
CA LEU A 56 12.94 3.74 -6.79
C LEU A 56 11.41 3.80 -6.81
N VAL A 57 10.86 4.88 -7.31
CA VAL A 57 9.40 5.09 -7.44
C VAL A 57 9.07 5.29 -8.90
N PHE A 58 8.16 4.49 -9.42
CA PHE A 58 7.53 4.68 -10.72
C PHE A 58 6.02 4.72 -10.50
N ALA A 59 5.41 5.79 -10.97
CA ALA A 59 3.96 5.91 -10.90
C ALA A 59 3.44 6.52 -12.20
N ALA A 60 2.31 6.03 -12.67
CA ALA A 60 1.68 6.49 -13.89
C ALA A 60 0.18 6.67 -13.71
N SER A 61 -0.40 7.55 -14.51
CA SER A 61 -1.85 7.81 -14.57
C SER A 61 -2.43 8.23 -13.22
N LEU A 62 -1.75 9.13 -12.52
CA LEU A 62 -2.15 9.65 -11.21
C LEU A 62 -2.73 11.05 -11.32
N THR A 63 -3.76 11.32 -10.52
CA THR A 63 -4.26 12.68 -10.29
C THR A 63 -3.88 13.13 -8.90
N VAL A 64 -3.34 14.33 -8.76
CA VAL A 64 -2.97 14.94 -7.48
C VAL A 64 -3.44 16.37 -7.43
N LYS A 65 -3.81 16.86 -6.25
CA LYS A 65 -4.15 18.27 -6.05
C LYS A 65 -2.86 19.09 -5.98
N ASP A 66 -2.69 20.06 -6.87
CA ASP A 66 -1.50 20.91 -6.90
C ASP A 66 -1.43 21.80 -5.66
N SER A 67 -0.29 21.83 -5.00
CA SER A 67 -0.11 22.55 -3.73
C SER A 67 -0.06 24.09 -3.90
N ALA A 68 0.25 24.57 -5.09
CA ALA A 68 0.34 26.00 -5.36
C ALA A 68 -1.01 26.58 -5.86
N THR A 69 -1.75 25.81 -6.67
CA THR A 69 -2.99 26.29 -7.30
C THR A 69 -4.24 25.75 -6.63
N GLY A 70 -4.17 24.63 -5.93
CA GLY A 70 -5.30 23.91 -5.37
C GLY A 70 -6.14 23.14 -6.41
N GLU A 71 -5.73 23.15 -7.68
CA GLU A 71 -6.39 22.43 -8.76
C GLU A 71 -5.88 21.00 -8.88
N TYR A 72 -6.71 20.10 -9.45
CA TYR A 72 -6.28 18.74 -9.74
C TYR A 72 -5.47 18.69 -11.03
N VAL A 73 -4.26 18.14 -10.94
CA VAL A 73 -3.33 17.94 -12.05
C VAL A 73 -3.19 16.45 -12.33
N TYR A 74 -3.27 16.09 -13.61
CA TYR A 74 -2.99 14.74 -14.07
C TYR A 74 -1.49 14.55 -14.30
N ILE A 75 -0.92 13.55 -13.65
CA ILE A 75 0.48 13.15 -13.80
C ILE A 75 0.50 11.88 -14.66
N GLU A 76 0.93 12.02 -15.89
CA GLU A 76 1.01 10.91 -16.83
C GLU A 76 2.01 9.86 -16.35
N GLN A 77 3.20 10.32 -15.96
CA GLN A 77 4.26 9.45 -15.44
C GLN A 77 5.19 10.23 -14.51
N VAL A 78 5.63 9.59 -13.45
CA VAL A 78 6.73 10.04 -12.61
C VAL A 78 7.68 8.89 -12.33
N GLY A 79 8.97 9.12 -12.53
CA GLY A 79 10.06 8.22 -12.14
C GLY A 79 11.02 9.00 -11.23
N ARG A 80 11.27 8.52 -10.03
CA ARG A 80 12.18 9.16 -9.07
C ARG A 80 12.98 8.13 -8.30
N THR A 81 14.24 8.47 -8.06
CA THR A 81 15.06 7.83 -7.04
C THR A 81 15.02 8.71 -5.81
N VAL A 82 14.49 8.18 -4.72
CA VAL A 82 14.44 8.86 -3.42
C VAL A 82 15.64 8.42 -2.61
N THR A 83 16.50 9.37 -2.29
CA THR A 83 17.68 9.17 -1.43
C THR A 83 17.58 10.19 -0.30
N THR A 84 17.56 9.73 0.92
CA THR A 84 17.48 10.57 2.12
C THR A 84 18.14 9.85 3.29
N ALA A 85 18.39 10.56 4.38
CA ALA A 85 18.74 9.94 5.65
C ALA A 85 17.50 9.23 6.22
N TRP A 86 17.51 7.90 6.17
CA TRP A 86 16.43 7.09 6.68
C TRP A 86 16.56 6.92 8.19
N PRO A 87 15.51 7.15 8.97
CA PRO A 87 15.57 6.99 10.42
C PRO A 87 15.56 5.51 10.82
N ALA A 88 16.27 5.17 11.88
CA ALA A 88 16.29 3.82 12.41
C ALA A 88 14.90 3.37 12.92
N SER A 89 14.60 2.11 12.68
CA SER A 89 13.42 1.40 13.24
C SER A 89 12.07 2.10 13.02
N ALA A 90 11.88 2.81 11.91
CA ALA A 90 10.70 3.63 11.69
C ALA A 90 10.00 3.33 10.36
N TRP A 91 8.69 3.60 10.30
CA TRP A 91 7.95 3.71 9.07
C TRP A 91 8.11 5.11 8.46
N ARG A 92 8.20 5.17 7.13
CA ARG A 92 8.11 6.39 6.33
C ARG A 92 7.10 6.18 5.21
N TYR A 93 6.48 7.28 4.83
CA TYR A 93 5.42 7.27 3.82
C TYR A 93 5.84 8.19 2.68
N LEU A 94 5.72 7.69 1.46
CA LEU A 94 6.04 8.43 0.26
C LEU A 94 4.75 9.00 -0.33
N TYR A 95 4.81 10.27 -0.70
CA TYR A 95 3.69 10.99 -1.28
C TYR A 95 4.09 11.63 -2.60
N LEU A 96 3.20 11.54 -3.57
CA LEU A 96 3.27 12.34 -4.79
C LEU A 96 2.76 13.74 -4.46
N VAL A 97 3.55 14.73 -4.83
CA VAL A 97 3.25 16.17 -4.69
C VAL A 97 3.35 16.81 -6.04
N SER A 98 2.42 17.71 -6.37
CA SER A 98 2.53 18.64 -7.49
C SER A 98 2.64 20.06 -6.96
N THR A 99 3.57 20.82 -7.52
CA THR A 99 3.71 22.26 -7.25
C THR A 99 3.88 22.98 -8.57
N SER A 100 2.91 23.82 -8.92
CA SER A 100 2.86 24.50 -10.23
C SER A 100 3.01 23.52 -11.41
N GLY A 101 2.34 22.36 -11.32
CA GLY A 101 2.37 21.32 -12.34
C GLY A 101 3.63 20.43 -12.34
N VAL A 102 4.59 20.67 -11.45
CA VAL A 102 5.82 19.85 -11.35
C VAL A 102 5.65 18.76 -10.31
N ALA A 103 5.76 17.51 -10.74
CA ALA A 103 5.64 16.35 -9.87
C ALA A 103 6.94 16.07 -9.11
N SER A 104 6.83 15.78 -7.82
CA SER A 104 7.93 15.37 -6.94
C SER A 104 7.45 14.31 -5.95
N VAL A 105 8.38 13.68 -5.22
CA VAL A 105 8.08 12.72 -4.17
C VAL A 105 8.55 13.26 -2.83
N GLU A 106 7.63 13.37 -1.88
CA GLU A 106 7.90 13.76 -0.49
C GLU A 106 8.02 12.51 0.38
N VAL A 107 8.98 12.50 1.31
CA VAL A 107 9.10 11.50 2.38
C VAL A 107 8.58 12.11 3.67
N SER A 108 7.64 11.44 4.34
CA SER A 108 6.98 11.92 5.56
C SER A 108 6.93 10.86 6.65
N SER A 109 6.90 11.30 7.90
CA SER A 109 6.56 10.45 9.04
C SER A 109 5.05 10.35 9.29
N THR A 110 4.25 11.22 8.69
CA THR A 110 2.79 11.23 8.83
C THR A 110 2.18 10.15 7.96
N ALA A 111 1.43 9.25 8.56
CA ALA A 111 0.73 8.17 7.86
C ALA A 111 -0.40 8.70 6.95
N PRO A 112 -0.83 7.92 5.95
CA PRO A 112 -1.99 8.26 5.16
C PRO A 112 -3.26 8.22 6.01
N ALA A 113 -4.26 9.00 5.63
CA ALA A 113 -5.59 8.93 6.22
C ALA A 113 -6.22 7.55 5.89
N THR A 114 -6.84 6.94 6.90
CA THR A 114 -7.52 5.64 6.79
C THR A 114 -9.03 5.83 6.67
N GLY A 115 -9.73 4.81 6.14
CA GLY A 115 -11.20 4.74 6.18
C GLY A 115 -11.94 5.38 5.02
N THR A 116 -11.25 5.92 4.00
CA THR A 116 -11.88 6.44 2.79
C THR A 116 -11.80 5.42 1.63
N ALA A 117 -12.89 5.28 0.88
CA ALA A 117 -12.82 4.59 -0.40
C ALA A 117 -12.12 5.51 -1.42
N GLY A 118 -11.11 4.99 -2.11
CA GLY A 118 -10.38 5.73 -3.15
C GLY A 118 -8.90 5.95 -2.82
N PRO A 119 -8.26 6.88 -3.51
CA PRO A 119 -6.84 7.17 -3.28
C PRO A 119 -6.61 7.72 -1.88
N LEU A 120 -5.57 7.23 -1.22
CA LEU A 120 -5.17 7.70 0.09
C LEU A 120 -4.35 9.00 -0.04
N PHE A 121 -4.50 9.85 0.96
CA PHE A 121 -3.76 11.12 1.08
C PHE A 121 -3.09 11.19 2.45
N LYS A 122 -2.09 12.05 2.57
CA LYS A 122 -1.46 12.34 3.85
C LYS A 122 -2.51 12.86 4.83
N THR A 123 -2.51 12.36 6.06
CA THR A 123 -3.44 12.84 7.08
C THR A 123 -3.34 14.36 7.24
N GLY A 124 -4.48 15.03 7.03
CA GLY A 124 -4.58 16.48 7.10
C GLY A 124 -4.11 17.24 5.86
N ASP A 125 -3.70 16.57 4.78
CA ASP A 125 -3.21 17.25 3.57
C ASP A 125 -3.54 16.49 2.28
N GLU A 126 -4.60 16.91 1.59
CA GLU A 126 -5.06 16.33 0.33
C GLU A 126 -4.17 16.65 -0.88
N THR A 127 -3.21 17.54 -0.74
CA THR A 127 -2.24 17.87 -1.81
C THR A 127 -1.10 16.84 -1.87
N ARG A 128 -1.04 15.89 -0.95
CA ARG A 128 -0.06 14.81 -0.85
C ARG A 128 -0.75 13.48 -1.08
N ARG A 129 -0.71 13.01 -2.32
CA ARG A 129 -1.27 11.70 -2.66
C ARG A 129 -0.32 10.59 -2.25
N TYR A 130 -0.82 9.66 -1.45
CA TYR A 130 -0.05 8.53 -0.96
C TYR A 130 0.40 7.59 -2.10
N LEU A 131 1.64 7.15 -2.04
CA LEU A 131 2.24 6.19 -2.97
C LEU A 131 2.54 4.86 -2.30
N CYS A 132 3.28 4.89 -1.19
CA CYS A 132 3.67 3.68 -0.48
C CYS A 132 4.20 3.96 0.93
N ALA A 133 4.23 2.91 1.76
CA ALA A 133 4.97 2.89 3.02
C ALA A 133 6.35 2.24 2.83
N VAL A 134 7.32 2.70 3.59
CA VAL A 134 8.70 2.21 3.60
C VAL A 134 9.11 1.91 5.02
N ARG A 135 9.60 0.70 5.27
CA ARG A 135 10.14 0.31 6.56
C ARG A 135 11.64 0.55 6.61
N CYS A 136 12.12 1.15 7.69
CA CYS A 136 13.55 1.31 7.96
C CYS A 136 13.98 0.34 9.08
N ASP A 137 15.12 -0.30 8.89
CA ASP A 137 15.73 -1.21 9.86
C ASP A 137 16.40 -0.45 11.04
N PRO A 138 16.92 -1.13 12.06
CA PRO A 138 17.62 -0.49 13.16
C PRO A 138 18.90 0.26 12.75
N GLY A 139 19.49 -0.08 11.60
CA GLY A 139 20.64 0.60 11.04
C GLY A 139 20.32 1.85 10.22
N GLY A 140 19.03 2.20 10.08
CA GLY A 140 18.60 3.33 9.25
C GLY A 140 18.67 3.03 7.76
N ASN A 141 18.57 1.76 7.35
CA ASN A 141 18.44 1.39 5.95
C ASN A 141 17.00 1.01 5.63
N VAL A 142 16.60 1.20 4.40
CA VAL A 142 15.31 0.70 3.91
C VAL A 142 15.34 -0.82 3.83
N VAL A 143 14.39 -1.49 4.46
CA VAL A 143 14.20 -2.94 4.29
C VAL A 143 13.85 -3.21 2.84
N LYS A 144 14.53 -4.18 2.22
CA LYS A 144 14.39 -4.47 0.78
C LYS A 144 13.01 -5.03 0.47
N PHE A 145 12.34 -4.43 -0.50
CA PHE A 145 11.00 -4.82 -0.92
C PHE A 145 10.73 -4.48 -2.38
N ASN A 146 9.69 -5.13 -2.92
CA ASN A 146 8.98 -4.71 -4.13
C ASN A 146 7.53 -4.40 -3.76
N MET A 147 6.98 -3.34 -4.33
CA MET A 147 5.56 -3.02 -4.23
C MET A 147 5.00 -2.75 -5.62
N ILE A 148 3.86 -3.36 -5.93
CA ILE A 148 3.10 -3.16 -7.16
C ILE A 148 1.65 -2.95 -6.77
N ASP A 149 1.12 -1.77 -7.08
CA ASP A 149 -0.30 -1.41 -6.89
C ASP A 149 -0.83 -1.72 -5.47
N GLY A 150 -0.05 -1.35 -4.43
CA GLY A 150 -0.40 -1.55 -3.03
C GLY A 150 -0.11 -2.95 -2.47
N ARG A 151 0.47 -3.83 -3.26
CA ARG A 151 0.91 -5.16 -2.81
C ARG A 151 2.40 -5.17 -2.57
N TYR A 152 2.78 -5.44 -1.35
CA TYR A 152 4.17 -5.50 -0.90
C TYR A 152 4.67 -6.92 -0.88
N LEU A 153 5.89 -7.11 -1.35
CA LEU A 153 6.64 -8.35 -1.24
C LEU A 153 8.01 -8.03 -0.65
N TRP A 154 8.31 -8.60 0.50
CA TRP A 154 9.63 -8.51 1.11
C TRP A 154 10.63 -9.36 0.34
N LEU A 155 11.85 -8.85 0.17
CA LEU A 155 12.94 -9.58 -0.50
C LEU A 155 13.84 -10.38 0.49
N ALA A 156 13.46 -10.39 1.77
CA ALA A 156 14.12 -11.17 2.82
C ALA A 156 13.07 -11.82 3.71
N ASP A 157 13.43 -12.89 4.38
CA ASP A 157 12.59 -13.55 5.37
C ASP A 157 12.45 -12.69 6.61
N ASN A 158 11.22 -12.32 6.94
CA ASN A 158 10.88 -11.46 8.06
C ASN A 158 10.14 -12.29 9.11
N GLN A 159 10.88 -12.93 9.98
CA GLN A 159 10.35 -13.81 11.01
C GLN A 159 9.73 -13.00 12.15
N VAL A 160 8.48 -13.27 12.48
CA VAL A 160 7.71 -12.62 13.56
C VAL A 160 7.40 -13.55 14.72
N LEU A 161 7.49 -14.85 14.48
CA LEU A 161 7.36 -15.87 15.50
C LEU A 161 8.37 -16.98 15.23
N THR A 162 9.12 -17.40 16.25
CA THR A 162 10.16 -18.42 16.12
C THR A 162 10.00 -19.47 17.21
N GLY A 163 9.83 -20.72 16.81
CA GLY A 163 9.82 -21.86 17.73
C GLY A 163 8.83 -21.72 18.89
N SER A 164 7.76 -20.95 18.69
CA SER A 164 6.82 -20.67 19.77
C SER A 164 5.85 -21.82 19.97
N VAL A 165 5.79 -22.29 21.21
CA VAL A 165 4.86 -23.34 21.60
C VAL A 165 3.48 -22.75 21.82
N GLY A 166 2.46 -23.41 21.30
CA GLY A 166 1.08 -23.01 21.51
C GLY A 166 0.66 -23.09 22.98
N THR A 167 -0.32 -22.26 23.35
CA THR A 167 -0.88 -22.22 24.72
C THR A 167 -2.29 -22.79 24.81
N GLY A 168 -2.88 -23.20 23.69
CA GLY A 168 -4.27 -23.64 23.59
C GLY A 168 -5.28 -22.49 23.67
N SER A 169 -4.83 -21.24 23.71
CA SER A 169 -5.67 -20.05 23.73
C SER A 169 -5.27 -19.06 22.65
N TRP A 170 -6.20 -18.19 22.26
CA TRP A 170 -5.92 -17.14 21.30
C TRP A 170 -5.00 -16.08 21.88
N GLY A 171 -3.92 -15.78 21.16
CA GLY A 171 -2.97 -14.74 21.48
C GLY A 171 -2.78 -13.78 20.30
N THR A 172 -2.37 -12.55 20.57
CA THR A 172 -2.07 -11.56 19.54
C THR A 172 -0.68 -11.79 18.97
N LEU A 173 -0.56 -11.83 17.64
CA LEU A 173 0.70 -11.79 16.91
C LEU A 173 0.86 -10.37 16.31
N SER A 174 1.77 -9.60 16.88
CA SER A 174 2.13 -8.29 16.34
C SER A 174 3.14 -8.44 15.21
N MET A 175 2.88 -7.78 14.10
CA MET A 175 3.72 -7.74 12.91
C MET A 175 4.18 -6.30 12.60
N SER A 176 4.08 -5.37 13.56
CA SER A 176 4.33 -3.94 13.40
C SER A 176 5.70 -3.59 12.82
N THR A 177 6.66 -4.51 12.96
CA THR A 177 7.98 -4.36 12.34
C THR A 177 7.97 -4.53 10.83
N PHE A 178 7.03 -5.33 10.28
CA PHE A 178 7.04 -5.69 8.86
C PHE A 178 5.72 -5.40 8.13
N VAL A 179 4.69 -4.99 8.84
CA VAL A 179 3.37 -4.69 8.30
C VAL A 179 3.00 -3.27 8.72
N ALA A 180 2.61 -2.43 7.76
CA ALA A 180 2.23 -1.06 8.07
C ALA A 180 0.89 -1.00 8.82
N PRO A 181 0.69 0.00 9.70
CA PRO A 181 -0.52 0.10 10.53
C PRO A 181 -1.84 0.22 9.76
N HIS A 182 -1.80 0.59 8.48
CA HIS A 182 -2.97 0.72 7.61
C HIS A 182 -3.16 -0.45 6.64
N ALA A 183 -2.39 -1.53 6.82
CA ALA A 183 -2.52 -2.74 6.01
C ALA A 183 -3.91 -3.36 6.19
N ARG A 184 -4.46 -3.92 5.10
CA ARG A 184 -5.75 -4.62 5.08
C ARG A 184 -5.61 -6.13 5.04
N ARG A 185 -4.49 -6.61 4.49
CA ARG A 185 -4.16 -8.04 4.41
C ARG A 185 -2.68 -8.24 4.64
N VAL A 186 -2.34 -9.39 5.16
CA VAL A 186 -0.96 -9.85 5.33
C VAL A 186 -0.79 -11.20 4.64
N SER A 187 0.33 -11.37 3.95
CA SER A 187 0.76 -12.64 3.38
C SER A 187 1.83 -13.22 4.30
N LEU A 188 1.57 -14.40 4.83
CA LEU A 188 2.40 -15.10 5.79
C LEU A 188 2.83 -16.43 5.22
N MET A 189 3.99 -16.91 5.63
CA MET A 189 4.33 -18.32 5.60
C MET A 189 4.31 -18.84 7.05
N ALA A 190 3.48 -19.83 7.31
CA ALA A 190 3.43 -20.50 8.61
C ALA A 190 4.01 -21.89 8.49
N ARG A 191 4.93 -22.19 9.38
CA ARG A 191 5.55 -23.49 9.55
C ARG A 191 5.12 -24.06 10.90
N ILE A 192 4.60 -25.27 10.91
CA ILE A 192 4.20 -25.97 12.12
C ILE A 192 4.98 -27.27 12.26
N THR A 193 5.44 -27.52 13.47
CA THR A 193 6.06 -28.79 13.83
C THR A 193 5.25 -29.38 14.98
N ASN A 194 4.68 -30.55 14.75
CA ASN A 194 3.88 -31.24 15.73
C ASN A 194 4.71 -32.38 16.37
N GLY A 195 5.02 -32.26 17.66
CA GLY A 195 5.77 -33.23 18.43
C GLY A 195 4.91 -34.25 19.16
N SER A 196 3.59 -34.28 18.95
CA SER A 196 2.68 -35.19 19.63
C SER A 196 2.30 -36.39 18.75
N GLY A 197 1.81 -37.45 19.36
CA GLY A 197 1.26 -38.61 18.66
C GLY A 197 -0.13 -38.43 18.08
N SER A 198 -0.67 -37.23 18.12
CA SER A 198 -1.96 -36.85 17.54
C SER A 198 -1.81 -35.68 16.58
N ILE A 199 -2.82 -35.40 15.77
CA ILE A 199 -2.83 -34.26 14.84
C ILE A 199 -2.71 -32.95 15.63
N GLY A 200 -1.70 -32.14 15.30
CA GLY A 200 -1.52 -30.79 15.79
C GLY A 200 -1.99 -29.78 14.76
N GLY A 201 -2.20 -28.53 15.17
CA GLY A 201 -2.58 -27.49 14.23
C GLY A 201 -2.33 -26.09 14.78
N VAL A 202 -2.36 -25.11 13.89
CA VAL A 202 -2.39 -23.70 14.23
C VAL A 202 -3.56 -23.04 13.52
N ALA A 203 -4.24 -22.15 14.21
CA ALA A 203 -5.27 -21.34 13.62
C ALA A 203 -4.84 -19.87 13.67
N PHE A 204 -5.12 -19.15 12.60
CA PHE A 204 -4.91 -17.70 12.48
C PHE A 204 -6.24 -17.02 12.14
N ARG A 205 -6.49 -15.85 12.70
CA ARG A 205 -7.66 -15.05 12.35
C ARG A 205 -7.40 -13.56 12.46
N SER A 206 -8.18 -12.78 11.72
CA SER A 206 -8.39 -11.36 12.00
C SER A 206 -9.32 -11.26 13.22
N PHE A 207 -9.08 -10.30 14.11
CA PHE A 207 -9.84 -10.12 15.35
C PHE A 207 -11.33 -10.41 15.16
N SER A 208 -11.84 -11.46 15.79
CA SER A 208 -13.25 -11.90 15.87
C SER A 208 -13.92 -12.52 14.62
N THR A 209 -13.26 -12.70 13.50
CA THR A 209 -13.87 -13.33 12.30
C THR A 209 -13.13 -14.61 11.91
N GLY A 210 -13.85 -15.53 11.21
CA GLY A 210 -13.42 -16.87 10.84
C GLY A 210 -11.95 -17.03 10.51
N GLY A 211 -11.31 -18.04 11.08
CA GLY A 211 -9.88 -18.29 10.98
C GLY A 211 -9.49 -19.26 9.88
N ILE A 212 -8.24 -19.22 9.47
CA ILE A 212 -7.60 -20.25 8.64
C ILE A 212 -6.92 -21.22 9.60
N GLN A 213 -7.19 -22.51 9.43
CA GLN A 213 -6.55 -23.56 10.22
C GLN A 213 -5.56 -24.36 9.35
N LEU A 214 -4.39 -24.59 9.89
CA LEU A 214 -3.39 -25.52 9.35
C LEU A 214 -3.28 -26.70 10.31
N ASN A 215 -3.14 -27.89 9.74
CA ASN A 215 -2.96 -29.12 10.52
C ASN A 215 -1.69 -29.83 10.06
N ALA A 216 -0.90 -30.31 11.01
CA ALA A 216 0.18 -31.21 10.77
C ALA A 216 -0.15 -32.58 11.40
N ASP A 217 0.15 -33.64 10.68
CA ASP A 217 -0.01 -35.02 11.20
C ASP A 217 0.87 -35.26 12.41
N ALA A 218 0.64 -36.38 13.11
CA ALA A 218 1.41 -36.78 14.27
C ALA A 218 2.92 -36.89 13.94
N ASN A 219 3.74 -36.21 14.74
CA ASN A 219 5.19 -36.16 14.57
C ASN A 219 5.65 -35.69 13.18
N SER A 220 4.91 -34.78 12.56
CA SER A 220 5.17 -34.27 11.24
C SER A 220 5.37 -32.74 11.23
N PHE A 221 5.68 -32.27 10.07
CA PHE A 221 5.92 -30.88 9.74
C PHE A 221 5.02 -30.47 8.56
N ASP A 222 4.41 -29.29 8.60
CA ASP A 222 3.68 -28.67 7.49
C ASP A 222 4.10 -27.20 7.34
N GLU A 223 4.14 -26.73 6.10
CA GLU A 223 4.47 -25.36 5.75
C GLU A 223 3.51 -24.84 4.70
N ARG A 224 2.91 -23.67 4.93
CA ARG A 224 1.95 -23.09 4.00
C ARG A 224 2.03 -21.58 3.93
N ASP A 225 1.79 -21.08 2.73
CA ASP A 225 1.51 -19.66 2.50
C ASP A 225 0.03 -19.34 2.76
N LEU A 226 -0.19 -18.25 3.47
CA LEU A 226 -1.51 -17.77 3.89
C LEU A 226 -1.68 -16.30 3.56
N THR A 227 -2.89 -15.90 3.21
CA THR A 227 -3.28 -14.49 3.16
C THR A 227 -4.44 -14.25 4.12
N ILE A 228 -4.24 -13.36 5.07
CA ILE A 228 -5.20 -13.09 6.15
C ILE A 228 -5.56 -11.62 6.13
N ALA A 229 -6.86 -11.30 6.24
CA ALA A 229 -7.29 -9.94 6.51
C ALA A 229 -6.75 -9.50 7.87
N THR A 230 -6.28 -8.27 7.97
CA THR A 230 -5.74 -7.71 9.22
C THR A 230 -6.43 -6.41 9.58
N ALA A 231 -6.50 -6.11 10.86
CA ALA A 231 -6.91 -4.82 11.37
C ALA A 231 -5.65 -4.01 11.73
N GLY A 232 -4.90 -3.59 10.70
CA GLY A 232 -3.60 -2.97 10.86
C GLY A 232 -2.46 -3.99 10.85
N ASP A 233 -1.57 -3.94 11.83
CA ASP A 233 -0.32 -4.71 11.89
C ASP A 233 -0.37 -5.94 12.80
N SER A 234 -1.56 -6.44 13.14
CA SER A 234 -1.73 -7.55 14.09
C SER A 234 -2.81 -8.53 13.65
N ILE A 235 -2.63 -9.79 14.01
CA ILE A 235 -3.59 -10.89 13.88
C ILE A 235 -3.64 -11.67 15.17
N GLU A 236 -4.62 -12.56 15.32
CA GLU A 236 -4.64 -13.54 16.41
C GLU A 236 -4.22 -14.93 15.90
N TRP A 237 -3.58 -15.68 16.78
CA TRP A 237 -3.20 -17.06 16.53
C TRP A 237 -3.48 -17.94 17.74
N ASN A 238 -3.66 -19.24 17.47
CA ASN A 238 -3.86 -20.25 18.51
C ASN A 238 -3.25 -21.59 18.05
N ALA A 239 -2.52 -22.25 18.93
CA ALA A 239 -2.03 -23.60 18.70
C ALA A 239 -2.02 -24.38 20.02
N PRO A 240 -2.18 -25.72 19.99
CA PRO A 240 -2.01 -26.59 21.16
C PRO A 240 -0.58 -26.53 21.72
N ALA A 241 -0.43 -26.80 23.00
CA ALA A 241 0.87 -26.80 23.70
C ALA A 241 1.89 -27.79 23.14
N THR A 242 1.47 -28.72 22.30
CA THR A 242 2.34 -29.72 21.65
C THR A 242 2.82 -29.29 20.26
N THR A 243 2.38 -28.14 19.78
CA THR A 243 2.68 -27.65 18.45
C THR A 243 3.62 -26.44 18.51
N THR A 244 4.75 -26.56 17.83
CA THR A 244 5.69 -25.43 17.63
C THR A 244 5.37 -24.71 16.35
N VAL A 245 5.39 -23.39 16.38
CA VAL A 245 4.97 -22.52 15.27
C VAL A 245 6.07 -21.50 14.95
N ASP A 246 6.43 -21.42 13.68
CA ASP A 246 7.20 -20.33 13.11
C ASP A 246 6.32 -19.55 12.14
N VAL A 247 6.42 -18.24 12.14
CA VAL A 247 5.67 -17.38 11.22
C VAL A 247 6.60 -16.34 10.58
N LEU A 248 6.58 -16.28 9.26
CA LEU A 248 7.30 -15.30 8.48
C LEU A 248 6.32 -14.40 7.72
N VAL A 249 6.56 -13.11 7.72
CA VAL A 249 5.81 -12.14 6.88
C VAL A 249 6.45 -12.10 5.49
N ARG A 250 5.71 -12.51 4.48
CA ARG A 250 6.12 -12.46 3.07
C ARG A 250 5.81 -11.11 2.45
N GLY A 251 4.74 -10.48 2.89
CA GLY A 251 4.27 -9.20 2.36
C GLY A 251 2.94 -8.79 2.96
N TRP A 252 2.37 -7.73 2.41
CA TRP A 252 1.06 -7.22 2.84
C TRP A 252 0.40 -6.39 1.73
N GLU A 253 -0.89 -6.06 1.89
CA GLU A 253 -1.69 -5.28 0.95
C GLU A 253 -2.36 -4.10 1.68
N GLU A 254 -2.48 -2.98 0.98
CA GLU A 254 -3.18 -1.75 1.39
C GLU A 254 -4.67 -1.77 1.08
#